data_fd010dc201224287a446af7dbb817e84
#
_entry.id   fd010dc201224287a446af7dbb817e84
#
_cell.length_a   1.000
_cell.length_b   1.000
_cell.length_c   1.000
_cell.angle_alpha   90.00
_cell.angle_beta   90.00
_cell.angle_gamma   90.00
#
_symmetry.space_group_name_H-M   'P 1'
#
loop_
_entity.id
_entity.type
_entity.pdbx_description
1 polymer ?
#
loop_
_entity_poly.entity_id
_entity_poly.type
_entity_poly.pdbx_seq_one_letter_code
_entity_poly.pdbx_strand_id
1 'polypeptide(L)'
;GFAHPTPFEMETAAAFLFFRQTDCQIVALETGMGGETDATNLVNHTKVAVLTSISLDHMDALGNSLEEIARCKAGIIKPGCRVVTTVQDPEAAQVIEEICARQGVSCTVADYQKAQVSRQDLRGQSFSYEGNVYSTRLSGRCQVENAVTAVKVLEVLAEEGYDSSREHIQRGLEKTTWPGRFTLIGENPAVILDGAHNP
;
A
#
# COMPACT_ATOMS: atom_id res chain seq x y z
N GLY A 1 -21.95 23.39 18.62
CA GLY A 1 -22.52 22.11 18.24
C GLY A 1 -21.41 21.22 17.69
N PHE A 2 -21.48 19.93 17.88
CA PHE A 2 -20.56 18.99 17.25
C PHE A 2 -20.83 18.99 15.75
N ALA A 3 -19.75 19.04 14.93
CA ALA A 3 -19.89 18.86 13.50
C ALA A 3 -20.40 17.42 13.22
N HIS A 4 -21.28 17.29 12.22
CA HIS A 4 -21.67 15.95 11.79
C HIS A 4 -20.46 15.25 11.17
N PRO A 5 -20.28 13.95 11.44
CA PRO A 5 -19.19 13.18 10.82
C PRO A 5 -19.39 13.12 9.31
N THR A 6 -18.28 13.09 8.59
CA THR A 6 -18.29 12.87 7.15
C THR A 6 -18.70 11.42 6.83
N PRO A 7 -19.17 11.11 5.61
CA PRO A 7 -19.44 9.73 5.20
C PRO A 7 -18.26 8.81 5.41
N PHE A 8 -17.03 9.25 5.08
CA PHE A 8 -15.81 8.46 5.26
C PHE A 8 -15.49 8.16 6.74
N GLU A 9 -15.70 9.13 7.64
CA GLU A 9 -15.55 8.90 9.09
C GLU A 9 -16.56 7.88 9.62
N MET A 10 -17.82 7.94 9.13
CA MET A 10 -18.85 6.96 9.50
C MET A 10 -18.53 5.56 8.99
N GLU A 11 -18.09 5.43 7.73
CA GLU A 11 -17.68 4.17 7.13
C GLU A 11 -16.46 3.58 7.85
N THR A 12 -15.48 4.41 8.17
CA THR A 12 -14.29 4.00 8.94
C THR A 12 -14.68 3.47 10.32
N ALA A 13 -15.55 4.18 11.04
CA ALA A 13 -16.04 3.73 12.35
C ALA A 13 -16.82 2.41 12.24
N ALA A 14 -17.67 2.26 11.22
CA ALA A 14 -18.39 1.02 10.96
C ALA A 14 -17.44 -0.15 10.63
N ALA A 15 -16.39 0.11 9.84
CA ALA A 15 -15.37 -0.87 9.51
C ALA A 15 -14.62 -1.36 10.78
N PHE A 16 -14.19 -0.46 11.66
CA PHE A 16 -13.56 -0.84 12.93
C PHE A 16 -14.47 -1.67 13.84
N LEU A 17 -15.76 -1.31 13.91
CA LEU A 17 -16.73 -2.13 14.64
C LEU A 17 -16.89 -3.52 14.03
N PHE A 18 -16.95 -3.60 12.71
CA PHE A 18 -17.02 -4.87 11.98
C PHE A 18 -15.78 -5.73 12.22
N PHE A 19 -14.56 -5.19 12.10
CA PHE A 19 -13.33 -5.93 12.37
C PHE A 19 -13.28 -6.49 13.79
N ARG A 20 -13.75 -5.71 14.76
CA ARG A 20 -13.84 -6.16 16.14
C ARG A 20 -14.90 -7.25 16.33
N GLN A 21 -16.08 -7.12 15.72
CA GLN A 21 -17.17 -8.09 15.84
C GLN A 21 -16.86 -9.43 15.17
N THR A 22 -16.09 -9.40 14.08
CA THR A 22 -15.67 -10.59 13.34
C THR A 22 -14.34 -11.18 13.82
N ASP A 23 -13.75 -10.60 14.86
CA ASP A 23 -12.48 -11.04 15.47
C ASP A 23 -11.35 -11.14 14.43
N CYS A 24 -11.22 -10.12 13.57
CA CYS A 24 -10.18 -10.07 12.56
C CYS A 24 -8.79 -10.09 13.20
N GLN A 25 -7.98 -11.09 12.85
CA GLN A 25 -6.62 -11.23 13.37
C GLN A 25 -5.64 -10.23 12.71
N ILE A 26 -5.86 -9.92 11.43
CA ILE A 26 -5.08 -8.95 10.65
C ILE A 26 -6.05 -8.11 9.82
N VAL A 27 -5.77 -6.84 9.72
CA VAL A 27 -6.50 -5.89 8.88
C VAL A 27 -5.50 -5.15 8.00
N ALA A 28 -5.71 -5.18 6.68
CA ALA A 28 -5.08 -4.27 5.75
C ALA A 28 -5.97 -3.03 5.60
N LEU A 29 -5.48 -1.89 6.09
CA LEU A 29 -6.23 -0.65 6.16
C LEU A 29 -5.60 0.40 5.24
N GLU A 30 -6.35 0.85 4.25
CA GLU A 30 -5.95 1.94 3.37
C GLU A 30 -6.38 3.29 3.96
N THR A 31 -5.49 4.29 3.94
CA THR A 31 -5.83 5.67 4.30
C THR A 31 -6.71 6.30 3.23
N GLY A 32 -7.68 7.11 3.62
CA GLY A 32 -8.52 7.83 2.66
C GLY A 32 -7.75 8.96 1.98
N MET A 33 -7.09 9.81 2.77
CA MET A 33 -6.29 10.92 2.25
C MET A 33 -5.18 11.31 3.22
N GLY A 34 -3.97 11.48 2.70
CA GLY A 34 -2.82 11.87 3.52
C GLY A 34 -2.39 10.77 4.48
N GLY A 35 -2.52 10.97 5.76
CA GLY A 35 -2.12 10.02 6.81
C GLY A 35 -2.31 10.58 8.20
N GLU A 36 -1.64 11.67 8.55
CA GLU A 36 -1.62 12.21 9.92
C GLU A 36 -3.01 12.49 10.49
N THR A 37 -3.87 13.13 9.71
CA THR A 37 -5.24 13.54 10.10
C THR A 37 -6.33 12.65 9.52
N ASP A 38 -5.96 11.54 8.87
CA ASP A 38 -6.92 10.64 8.26
C ASP A 38 -7.77 9.92 9.31
N ALA A 39 -9.05 9.71 9.01
CA ALA A 39 -9.97 9.03 9.92
C ALA A 39 -9.52 7.61 10.29
N THR A 40 -8.76 6.94 9.41
CA THR A 40 -8.20 5.61 9.69
C THR A 40 -7.03 5.65 10.67
N ASN A 41 -6.41 6.82 10.90
CA ASN A 41 -5.21 6.97 11.71
C ASN A 41 -5.46 6.98 13.24
N LEU A 42 -6.62 6.49 13.67
CA LEU A 42 -6.95 6.25 15.09
C LEU A 42 -6.28 4.99 15.65
N VAL A 43 -5.70 4.16 14.80
CA VAL A 43 -5.04 2.90 15.19
C VAL A 43 -3.73 3.20 15.90
N ASN A 44 -3.59 2.70 17.14
CA ASN A 44 -2.39 2.89 17.96
C ASN A 44 -1.40 1.72 17.87
N HIS A 45 -1.82 0.57 17.32
CA HIS A 45 -1.03 -0.66 17.24
C HIS A 45 -0.83 -1.08 15.77
N THR A 46 -0.30 -0.17 14.96
CA THR A 46 0.08 -0.47 13.59
C THR A 46 1.26 -1.45 13.60
N LYS A 47 1.13 -2.61 12.96
CA LYS A 47 2.23 -3.56 12.80
C LYS A 47 3.21 -3.11 11.73
N VAL A 48 2.68 -2.80 10.56
CA VAL A 48 3.48 -2.28 9.44
C VAL A 48 2.80 -1.04 8.88
N ALA A 49 3.51 0.09 8.88
CA ALA A 49 3.12 1.27 8.13
C ALA A 49 3.69 1.16 6.71
N VAL A 50 2.83 1.22 5.71
CA VAL A 50 3.21 1.05 4.31
C VAL A 50 3.08 2.38 3.57
N LEU A 51 4.18 2.83 2.96
CA LEU A 51 4.21 4.03 2.14
C LEU A 51 4.49 3.65 0.69
N THR A 52 3.47 3.71 -0.14
CA THR A 52 3.59 3.54 -1.60
C THR A 52 4.23 4.79 -2.22
N SER A 53 4.41 4.82 -3.55
CA SER A 53 5.01 5.96 -4.24
C SER A 53 4.30 7.28 -3.87
N ILE A 54 5.10 8.28 -3.53
CA ILE A 54 4.64 9.63 -3.19
C ILE A 54 4.93 10.53 -4.39
N SER A 55 3.91 11.23 -4.83
CA SER A 55 3.98 12.21 -5.92
C SER A 55 3.20 13.47 -5.55
N LEU A 56 3.32 14.51 -6.37
CA LEU A 56 2.52 15.73 -6.23
C LEU A 56 1.06 15.41 -6.59
N ASP A 57 0.29 15.05 -5.58
CA ASP A 57 -1.14 14.76 -5.70
C ASP A 57 -1.89 15.35 -4.50
N HIS A 58 -3.15 15.73 -4.70
CA HIS A 58 -3.97 16.37 -3.67
C HIS A 58 -3.31 17.59 -3.02
N MET A 59 -2.60 18.40 -3.80
CA MET A 59 -1.79 19.53 -3.32
C MET A 59 -2.60 20.52 -2.47
N ASP A 60 -3.86 20.75 -2.80
CA ASP A 60 -4.77 21.64 -2.04
C ASP A 60 -5.00 21.18 -0.60
N ALA A 61 -4.84 19.87 -0.33
CA ALA A 61 -5.11 19.27 0.98
C ALA A 61 -3.84 18.83 1.73
N LEU A 62 -2.82 18.38 1.00
CA LEU A 62 -1.65 17.70 1.60
C LEU A 62 -0.38 18.55 1.62
N GLY A 63 -0.33 19.65 0.85
CA GLY A 63 0.83 20.52 0.75
C GLY A 63 1.30 20.73 -0.68
N ASN A 64 2.21 21.70 -0.86
CA ASN A 64 2.67 22.17 -2.17
C ASN A 64 4.06 21.63 -2.56
N SER A 65 4.64 20.75 -1.73
CA SER A 65 5.94 20.11 -1.97
C SER A 65 5.88 18.62 -1.67
N LEU A 66 6.82 17.85 -2.26
CA LEU A 66 6.96 16.44 -1.93
C LEU A 66 7.26 16.21 -0.46
N GLU A 67 8.04 17.10 0.16
CA GLU A 67 8.36 17.07 1.58
C GLU A 67 7.09 17.18 2.45
N GLU A 68 6.22 18.16 2.17
CA GLU A 68 4.97 18.36 2.92
C GLU A 68 4.03 17.16 2.77
N ILE A 69 3.86 16.66 1.54
CA ILE A 69 3.02 15.50 1.26
C ILE A 69 3.58 14.23 1.94
N ALA A 70 4.90 14.03 1.85
CA ALA A 70 5.57 12.90 2.52
C ALA A 70 5.41 12.97 4.04
N ARG A 71 5.54 14.15 4.63
CA ARG A 71 5.35 14.38 6.07
C ARG A 71 3.93 14.04 6.51
N CYS A 72 2.92 14.50 5.76
CA CYS A 72 1.53 14.18 6.03
C CYS A 72 1.26 12.67 5.92
N LYS A 73 1.73 12.01 4.85
CA LYS A 73 1.55 10.56 4.65
C LYS A 73 2.30 9.74 5.71
N ALA A 74 3.50 10.13 6.08
CA ALA A 74 4.29 9.46 7.10
C ALA A 74 3.73 9.63 8.54
N GLY A 75 2.69 10.43 8.74
CA GLY A 75 1.94 10.52 9.99
C GLY A 75 1.29 9.21 10.45
N ILE A 76 1.22 8.20 9.57
CA ILE A 76 0.78 6.84 9.94
C ILE A 76 1.86 6.02 10.67
N ILE A 77 3.11 6.48 10.66
CA ILE A 77 4.21 5.81 11.35
C ILE A 77 4.06 6.01 12.85
N LYS A 78 3.90 4.92 13.59
CA LYS A 78 3.71 4.92 15.04
C LYS A 78 4.90 4.28 15.74
N PRO A 79 5.18 4.65 17.02
CA PRO A 79 6.18 3.96 17.81
C PRO A 79 5.95 2.44 17.84
N GLY A 80 7.02 1.67 17.63
CA GLY A 80 6.97 0.21 17.67
C GLY A 80 6.41 -0.47 16.41
N CYS A 81 6.02 0.27 15.37
CA CYS A 81 5.70 -0.34 14.08
C CYS A 81 6.96 -0.64 13.26
N ARG A 82 6.82 -1.46 12.23
CA ARG A 82 7.80 -1.58 11.14
C ARG A 82 7.34 -0.67 9.99
N VAL A 83 8.26 -0.18 9.20
CA VAL A 83 7.93 0.65 8.03
C VAL A 83 8.39 -0.07 6.77
N VAL A 84 7.52 -0.14 5.78
CA VAL A 84 7.87 -0.57 4.42
C VAL A 84 7.52 0.56 3.48
N THR A 85 8.47 0.98 2.66
CA THR A 85 8.25 1.98 1.62
C THR A 85 8.75 1.45 0.28
N THR A 86 8.11 1.84 -0.82
CA THR A 86 8.71 1.66 -2.14
C THR A 86 9.86 2.62 -2.36
N VAL A 87 10.56 2.54 -3.48
CA VAL A 87 11.57 3.54 -3.86
C VAL A 87 10.88 4.89 -4.02
N GLN A 88 11.38 5.90 -3.33
CA GLN A 88 10.82 7.24 -3.30
C GLN A 88 11.73 8.23 -4.02
N ASP A 89 11.18 9.39 -4.36
CA ASP A 89 11.99 10.58 -4.66
C ASP A 89 12.89 10.92 -3.45
N PRO A 90 14.13 11.40 -3.66
CA PRO A 90 15.04 11.71 -2.56
C PRO A 90 14.48 12.63 -1.47
N GLU A 91 13.68 13.63 -1.84
CA GLU A 91 13.04 14.55 -0.87
C GLU A 91 12.05 13.80 0.02
N ALA A 92 11.21 12.96 -0.56
CA ALA A 92 10.25 12.16 0.18
C ALA A 92 10.94 11.07 1.02
N ALA A 93 11.99 10.43 0.49
CA ALA A 93 12.77 9.42 1.20
C ALA A 93 13.41 10.00 2.47
N GLN A 94 14.02 11.17 2.37
CA GLN A 94 14.64 11.87 3.52
C GLN A 94 13.62 12.11 4.63
N VAL A 95 12.41 12.60 4.28
CA VAL A 95 11.35 12.84 5.27
C VAL A 95 10.93 11.57 5.99
N ILE A 96 10.77 10.47 5.23
CA ILE A 96 10.41 9.17 5.81
C ILE A 96 11.49 8.69 6.77
N GLU A 97 12.76 8.77 6.37
CA GLU A 97 13.90 8.39 7.21
C GLU A 97 13.98 9.21 8.50
N GLU A 98 13.81 10.54 8.42
CA GLU A 98 13.77 11.43 9.58
C GLU A 98 12.66 11.06 10.56
N ILE A 99 11.46 10.75 10.04
CA ILE A 99 10.33 10.35 10.87
C ILE A 99 10.57 8.98 11.50
N CYS A 100 11.09 8.01 10.75
CA CYS A 100 11.47 6.70 11.28
C CYS A 100 12.49 6.82 12.41
N ALA A 101 13.56 7.60 12.20
CA ALA A 101 14.58 7.86 13.22
C ALA A 101 13.98 8.50 14.49
N ARG A 102 13.12 9.50 14.33
CA ARG A 102 12.43 10.16 15.45
C ARG A 102 11.52 9.23 16.22
N GLN A 103 10.85 8.30 15.54
CA GLN A 103 9.96 7.30 16.15
C GLN A 103 10.73 6.06 16.67
N GLY A 104 12.03 5.95 16.37
CA GLY A 104 12.85 4.81 16.76
C GLY A 104 12.44 3.51 16.05
N VAL A 105 11.97 3.57 14.81
CA VAL A 105 11.48 2.44 14.04
C VAL A 105 12.36 2.17 12.82
N SER A 106 12.41 0.91 12.37
CA SER A 106 13.15 0.51 11.17
C SER A 106 12.31 0.71 9.91
N CYS A 107 12.97 1.15 8.83
CA CYS A 107 12.38 1.29 7.50
C CYS A 107 13.01 0.28 6.53
N THR A 108 12.20 -0.45 5.80
CA THR A 108 12.59 -1.36 4.74
C THR A 108 12.14 -0.82 3.40
N VAL A 109 13.04 -0.72 2.43
CA VAL A 109 12.72 -0.27 1.07
C VAL A 109 12.38 -1.46 0.20
N ALA A 110 11.19 -1.48 -0.36
CA ALA A 110 10.73 -2.42 -1.39
C ALA A 110 11.24 -1.94 -2.76
N ASP A 111 12.45 -2.38 -3.13
CA ASP A 111 13.13 -1.95 -4.35
C ASP A 111 12.61 -2.73 -5.56
N TYR A 112 11.51 -2.25 -6.13
CA TYR A 112 10.90 -2.85 -7.32
C TYR A 112 11.78 -2.79 -8.57
N GLN A 113 12.83 -1.96 -8.59
CA GLN A 113 13.77 -1.88 -9.73
C GLN A 113 14.59 -3.17 -9.88
N LYS A 114 14.67 -3.98 -8.81
CA LYS A 114 15.27 -5.33 -8.85
C LYS A 114 14.33 -6.38 -9.45
N ALA A 115 13.06 -6.06 -9.66
CA ALA A 115 12.12 -7.00 -10.27
C ALA A 115 12.34 -7.08 -11.79
N GLN A 116 12.31 -8.29 -12.33
CA GLN A 116 12.44 -8.56 -13.76
C GLN A 116 11.15 -9.20 -14.28
N VAL A 117 10.43 -8.45 -15.10
CA VAL A 117 9.18 -8.94 -15.71
C VAL A 117 9.52 -9.94 -16.81
N SER A 118 9.02 -11.17 -16.68
CA SER A 118 9.21 -12.26 -17.64
C SER A 118 8.00 -12.46 -18.55
N ARG A 119 6.81 -12.10 -18.10
CA ARG A 119 5.56 -12.16 -18.87
C ARG A 119 4.67 -10.99 -18.48
N GLN A 120 4.04 -10.37 -19.49
CA GLN A 120 3.01 -9.35 -19.28
C GLN A 120 1.99 -9.42 -20.41
N ASP A 121 0.71 -9.58 -20.05
CA ASP A 121 -0.42 -9.55 -20.98
C ASP A 121 -1.66 -8.93 -20.30
N LEU A 122 -2.80 -8.90 -21.00
CA LEU A 122 -4.04 -8.30 -20.48
C LEU A 122 -4.64 -9.07 -19.30
N ARG A 123 -4.17 -10.27 -18.99
CA ARG A 123 -4.70 -11.14 -17.94
C ARG A 123 -3.80 -11.24 -16.72
N GLY A 124 -2.66 -10.54 -16.75
CA GLY A 124 -1.72 -10.52 -15.64
C GLY A 124 -0.27 -10.49 -16.08
N GLN A 125 0.60 -10.71 -15.13
CA GLN A 125 2.04 -10.65 -15.36
C GLN A 125 2.79 -11.56 -14.39
N SER A 126 4.02 -11.93 -14.79
CA SER A 126 4.96 -12.70 -13.96
C SER A 126 6.30 -11.97 -13.91
N PHE A 127 6.92 -11.99 -12.76
CA PHE A 127 8.20 -11.33 -12.53
C PHE A 127 9.04 -12.12 -11.53
N SER A 128 10.36 -11.99 -11.64
CA SER A 128 11.28 -12.46 -10.61
C SER A 128 11.70 -11.32 -9.69
N TYR A 129 11.82 -11.62 -8.40
CA TYR A 129 12.28 -10.67 -7.39
C TYR A 129 13.02 -11.42 -6.28
N GLU A 130 14.26 -10.99 -6.00
CA GLU A 130 15.13 -11.60 -4.97
C GLU A 130 15.20 -13.14 -5.06
N GLY A 131 15.39 -13.65 -6.29
CA GLY A 131 15.53 -15.07 -6.56
C GLY A 131 14.23 -15.90 -6.55
N ASN A 132 13.09 -15.25 -6.38
CA ASN A 132 11.76 -15.87 -6.42
C ASN A 132 10.98 -15.42 -7.64
N VAL A 133 10.08 -16.27 -8.12
CA VAL A 133 9.16 -15.95 -9.23
C VAL A 133 7.76 -15.76 -8.65
N TYR A 134 7.13 -14.65 -9.02
CA TYR A 134 5.77 -14.29 -8.62
C TYR A 134 4.90 -14.08 -9.84
N SER A 135 3.60 -14.33 -9.68
CA SER A 135 2.59 -14.05 -10.70
C SER A 135 1.41 -13.32 -10.07
N THR A 136 0.84 -12.38 -10.83
CA THR A 136 -0.36 -11.65 -10.42
C THR A 136 -1.32 -11.52 -11.59
N ARG A 137 -2.61 -11.44 -11.30
CA ARG A 137 -3.65 -11.14 -12.29
C ARG A 137 -3.78 -9.66 -12.61
N LEU A 138 -3.14 -8.82 -11.83
CA LEU A 138 -3.14 -7.39 -12.05
C LEU A 138 -2.09 -7.04 -13.11
N SER A 139 -2.51 -6.37 -14.17
CA SER A 139 -1.65 -5.94 -15.28
C SER A 139 -1.25 -4.48 -15.12
N GLY A 140 -0.09 -4.12 -15.68
CA GLY A 140 0.45 -2.78 -15.63
C GLY A 140 1.71 -2.65 -14.76
N ARG A 141 2.57 -1.70 -15.11
CA ARG A 141 3.88 -1.53 -14.47
C ARG A 141 3.76 -1.24 -12.96
N CYS A 142 2.83 -0.37 -12.57
CA CYS A 142 2.58 -0.04 -11.17
C CYS A 142 2.17 -1.25 -10.32
N GLN A 143 1.60 -2.28 -10.94
CA GLN A 143 1.19 -3.48 -10.20
C GLN A 143 2.37 -4.38 -9.81
N VAL A 144 3.49 -4.33 -10.54
CA VAL A 144 4.74 -5.00 -10.11
C VAL A 144 5.31 -4.29 -8.88
N GLU A 145 5.34 -2.96 -8.89
CA GLU A 145 5.76 -2.17 -7.74
C GLU A 145 4.90 -2.45 -6.50
N ASN A 146 3.58 -2.44 -6.66
CA ASN A 146 2.64 -2.77 -5.59
C ASN A 146 2.83 -4.20 -5.09
N ALA A 147 3.04 -5.18 -5.99
CA ALA A 147 3.27 -6.56 -5.61
C ALA A 147 4.59 -6.74 -4.85
N VAL A 148 5.68 -6.09 -5.28
CA VAL A 148 6.97 -6.10 -4.57
C VAL A 148 6.83 -5.48 -3.18
N THR A 149 6.09 -4.37 -3.06
CA THR A 149 5.80 -3.75 -1.77
C THR A 149 5.03 -4.71 -0.86
N ALA A 150 4.00 -5.38 -1.39
CA ALA A 150 3.23 -6.37 -0.63
C ALA A 150 4.09 -7.57 -0.20
N VAL A 151 4.99 -8.07 -1.06
CA VAL A 151 5.95 -9.13 -0.71
C VAL A 151 6.80 -8.69 0.47
N LYS A 152 7.39 -7.48 0.43
CA LYS A 152 8.22 -6.96 1.54
C LYS A 152 7.43 -6.78 2.83
N VAL A 153 6.19 -6.34 2.78
CA VAL A 153 5.31 -6.26 3.96
C VAL A 153 5.12 -7.64 4.58
N LEU A 154 4.85 -8.66 3.76
CA LEU A 154 4.64 -10.03 4.25
C LEU A 154 5.91 -10.66 4.78
N GLU A 155 7.09 -10.35 4.21
CA GLU A 155 8.40 -10.77 4.75
C GLU A 155 8.64 -10.14 6.14
N VAL A 156 8.37 -8.84 6.29
CA VAL A 156 8.48 -8.15 7.57
C VAL A 156 7.50 -8.73 8.61
N LEU A 157 6.28 -9.08 8.21
CA LEU A 157 5.33 -9.75 9.10
C LEU A 157 5.78 -11.16 9.48
N ALA A 158 6.47 -11.90 8.59
CA ALA A 158 7.07 -13.19 8.93
C ALA A 158 8.12 -13.08 10.02
N GLU A 159 8.95 -12.03 10.00
CA GLU A 159 9.91 -11.74 11.08
C GLU A 159 9.23 -11.49 12.44
N GLU A 160 8.00 -10.98 12.42
CA GLU A 160 7.15 -10.77 13.62
C GLU A 160 6.37 -12.04 14.04
N GLY A 161 6.60 -13.17 13.35
CA GLY A 161 5.99 -14.47 13.68
C GLY A 161 4.64 -14.76 13.02
N TYR A 162 4.21 -13.94 12.05
CA TYR A 162 3.01 -14.24 11.25
C TYR A 162 3.33 -15.28 10.18
N ASP A 163 2.38 -16.19 9.91
CA ASP A 163 2.52 -17.20 8.87
C ASP A 163 2.34 -16.58 7.47
N SER A 164 3.44 -16.15 6.89
CA SER A 164 3.53 -15.62 5.54
C SER A 164 4.59 -16.37 4.72
N SER A 165 4.42 -17.70 4.61
CA SER A 165 5.28 -18.52 3.79
C SER A 165 5.27 -18.05 2.33
N ARG A 166 6.35 -18.34 1.60
CA ARG A 166 6.45 -18.03 0.16
C ARG A 166 5.24 -18.53 -0.64
N GLU A 167 4.74 -19.71 -0.32
CA GLU A 167 3.59 -20.31 -0.96
C GLU A 167 2.32 -19.49 -0.70
N HIS A 168 2.15 -18.98 0.52
CA HIS A 168 1.04 -18.10 0.88
C HIS A 168 1.11 -16.77 0.14
N ILE A 169 2.28 -16.17 0.04
CA ILE A 169 2.53 -14.93 -0.72
C ILE A 169 2.17 -15.13 -2.20
N GLN A 170 2.72 -16.19 -2.83
CA GLN A 170 2.46 -16.51 -4.22
C GLN A 170 0.96 -16.69 -4.49
N ARG A 171 0.30 -17.50 -3.67
CA ARG A 171 -1.15 -17.75 -3.78
C ARG A 171 -1.98 -16.49 -3.58
N GLY A 172 -1.56 -15.61 -2.67
CA GLY A 172 -2.20 -14.32 -2.44
C GLY A 172 -2.14 -13.43 -3.68
N LEU A 173 -0.96 -13.26 -4.27
CA LEU A 173 -0.76 -12.46 -5.48
C LEU A 173 -1.56 -13.03 -6.67
N GLU A 174 -1.56 -14.36 -6.87
CA GLU A 174 -2.29 -15.02 -7.95
C GLU A 174 -3.82 -14.89 -7.82
N LYS A 175 -4.32 -14.80 -6.60
CA LYS A 175 -5.76 -14.67 -6.34
C LYS A 175 -6.24 -13.22 -6.31
N THR A 176 -5.33 -12.27 -6.19
CA THR A 176 -5.68 -10.85 -6.09
C THR A 176 -6.36 -10.38 -7.36
N THR A 177 -7.53 -9.78 -7.19
CA THR A 177 -8.30 -9.10 -8.24
C THR A 177 -8.73 -7.74 -7.73
N TRP A 178 -8.74 -6.75 -8.62
CA TRP A 178 -9.21 -5.41 -8.29
C TRP A 178 -10.04 -4.86 -9.44
N PRO A 179 -11.36 -4.93 -9.38
CA PRO A 179 -12.22 -4.39 -10.43
C PRO A 179 -11.96 -2.90 -10.67
N GLY A 180 -11.87 -2.52 -11.96
CA GLY A 180 -11.59 -1.12 -12.32
C GLY A 180 -10.11 -0.73 -12.30
N ARG A 181 -9.18 -1.68 -12.12
CA ARG A 181 -7.75 -1.48 -12.33
C ARG A 181 -7.30 -2.36 -13.49
N PHE A 182 -7.23 -1.77 -14.69
CA PHE A 182 -6.89 -2.44 -15.95
C PHE A 182 -7.66 -3.76 -16.15
N THR A 183 -8.96 -3.74 -15.88
CA THR A 183 -9.81 -4.94 -15.91
C THR A 183 -10.30 -5.23 -17.31
N LEU A 184 -9.93 -6.39 -17.84
CA LEU A 184 -10.44 -6.87 -19.14
C LEU A 184 -11.91 -7.33 -18.96
N ILE A 185 -12.85 -6.63 -19.60
CA ILE A 185 -14.29 -6.91 -19.52
C ILE A 185 -14.87 -7.48 -20.84
N GLY A 186 -14.09 -7.49 -21.92
CA GLY A 186 -14.45 -8.07 -23.20
C GLY A 186 -13.20 -8.43 -24.00
N GLU A 187 -13.29 -9.45 -24.86
CA GLU A 187 -12.11 -9.95 -25.60
C GLU A 187 -12.17 -9.69 -27.11
N ASN A 188 -13.36 -9.61 -27.69
CA ASN A 188 -13.54 -9.45 -29.14
C ASN A 188 -14.58 -8.34 -29.46
N PRO A 189 -14.18 -7.08 -29.55
CA PRO A 189 -12.84 -6.51 -29.32
C PRO A 189 -12.43 -6.52 -27.84
N ALA A 190 -11.13 -6.35 -27.57
CA ALA A 190 -10.66 -6.19 -26.20
C ALA A 190 -11.21 -4.89 -25.61
N VAL A 191 -11.93 -5.00 -24.48
CA VAL A 191 -12.48 -3.87 -23.74
C VAL A 191 -11.90 -3.85 -22.33
N ILE A 192 -11.25 -2.75 -21.96
CA ILE A 192 -10.57 -2.58 -20.67
C ILE A 192 -11.30 -1.49 -19.86
N LEU A 193 -11.55 -1.79 -18.61
CA LEU A 193 -12.03 -0.83 -17.62
C LEU A 193 -10.88 -0.43 -16.69
N ASP A 194 -10.57 0.86 -16.63
CA ASP A 194 -9.57 1.41 -15.71
C ASP A 194 -10.09 2.68 -15.03
N GLY A 195 -9.85 2.80 -13.74
CA GLY A 195 -10.19 3.97 -12.93
C GLY A 195 -9.07 5.01 -12.85
N ALA A 196 -8.03 4.91 -13.69
CA ALA A 196 -6.96 5.90 -13.74
C ALA A 196 -7.52 7.28 -14.10
N HIS A 197 -7.15 8.29 -13.31
CA HIS A 197 -7.60 9.68 -13.49
C HIS A 197 -6.48 10.69 -13.18
N ASN A 198 -5.29 10.19 -12.85
CA ASN A 198 -4.08 10.98 -12.66
C ASN A 198 -3.13 10.74 -13.85
N PRO A 199 -2.33 11.75 -14.25
CA PRO A 199 -1.38 11.64 -15.35
C PRO A 199 -0.26 10.61 -15.12
#